data_b1e412c286cbcaf81f62382fe73c6281
#
_entry.id   b1e412c286cbcaf81f62382fe73c6281
#
_cell.length_a   1.000
_cell.length_b   1.000
_cell.length_c   1.000
_cell.angle_alpha   90.00
_cell.angle_beta   90.00
_cell.angle_gamma   90.00
#
_symmetry.space_group_name_H-M   'P 1'
#
loop_
_entity.id
_entity.type
_entity.pdbx_description
1 polymer ?
#
loop_
_entity_poly.entity_id
_entity_poly.type
_entity_poly.pdbx_seq_one_letter_code
_entity_poly.pdbx_strand_id
1 'polypeptide(L)'
;MKMAGKAGMEVARVLVVDDNPTSRLTLQTVLEAGGYRVDAAASAAEAVGKLDEQEYELVLSDLQMESPQAGLKVLAHARMMDYKPATALVTAYQNTETREKTKRMLISPEDIPDLLGKVASLIGIRAARRVEREMRLANVG
;
A
#
# COMPACT_ATOMS: atom_id res chain seq x y z
N MET A 1 -19.86 -15.33 -14.63
CA MET A 1 -19.44 -15.12 -14.50
C MET A 1 -18.81 -14.73 -14.45
N LYS A 2 -18.51 -14.57 -14.47
CA LYS A 2 -17.79 -14.12 -14.22
C LYS A 2 -17.12 -13.67 -14.66
N MET A 3 -17.12 -13.48 -14.92
CA MET A 3 -16.48 -13.12 -15.21
C MET A 3 -15.70 -12.77 -15.79
N ALA A 4 -16.09 -13.07 -16.24
CA ALA A 4 -15.23 -12.87 -17.27
C ALA A 4 -14.52 -11.61 -17.31
N GLY A 5 -15.15 -10.64 -17.43
CA GLY A 5 -14.46 -9.40 -17.40
C GLY A 5 -13.40 -9.43 -16.38
N LYS A 6 -13.49 -10.39 -15.63
CA LYS A 6 -12.54 -10.55 -14.56
C LYS A 6 -11.14 -10.82 -14.96
N ALA A 7 -10.93 -11.38 -16.11
CA ALA A 7 -9.58 -11.66 -16.55
C ALA A 7 -8.75 -10.39 -16.67
N GLY A 8 -9.34 -9.30 -17.13
CA GLY A 8 -8.63 -8.05 -17.21
C GLY A 8 -8.98 -7.08 -16.09
N MET A 9 -9.80 -7.52 -15.17
CA MET A 9 -10.33 -6.64 -14.13
C MET A 9 -10.07 -7.20 -12.74
N GLU A 10 -8.86 -7.72 -12.54
CA GLU A 10 -8.49 -8.20 -11.24
C GLU A 10 -8.54 -7.07 -10.22
N VAL A 11 -9.12 -7.37 -9.08
CA VAL A 11 -9.20 -6.40 -8.00
C VAL A 11 -7.80 -6.20 -7.42
N ALA A 12 -7.42 -4.95 -7.25
CA ALA A 12 -6.12 -4.64 -6.68
C ALA A 12 -6.05 -5.17 -5.24
N ARG A 13 -4.91 -5.73 -4.91
CA ARG A 13 -4.66 -6.27 -3.58
C ARG A 13 -3.83 -5.30 -2.77
N VAL A 14 -4.30 -4.99 -1.57
CA VAL A 14 -3.67 -4.03 -0.67
C VAL A 14 -3.27 -4.73 0.61
N LEU A 15 -2.06 -4.47 1.07
CA LEU A 15 -1.62 -4.93 2.39
C LEU A 15 -1.69 -3.76 3.37
N VAL A 16 -2.42 -3.95 4.45
CA VAL A 16 -2.52 -2.96 5.54
C VAL A 16 -1.73 -3.47 6.73
N VAL A 17 -0.78 -2.69 7.20
CA VAL A 17 0.08 -3.06 8.32
C VAL A 17 -0.11 -2.06 9.45
N ASP A 18 -0.65 -2.51 10.57
CA ASP A 18 -0.95 -1.65 11.72
C ASP A 18 -1.05 -2.53 12.95
N ASP A 19 -0.31 -2.20 14.01
CA ASP A 19 -0.35 -2.98 15.24
C ASP A 19 -1.57 -2.67 16.10
N ASN A 20 -2.31 -1.60 15.80
CA ASN A 20 -3.53 -1.26 16.49
C ASN A 20 -4.72 -1.95 15.84
N PRO A 21 -5.43 -2.86 16.57
CA PRO A 21 -6.53 -3.62 15.95
C PRO A 21 -7.65 -2.74 15.40
N THR A 22 -7.98 -1.66 16.10
CA THR A 22 -9.08 -0.78 15.68
C THR A 22 -8.72 -0.04 14.39
N SER A 23 -7.52 0.55 14.34
CA SER A 23 -7.06 1.24 13.14
C SER A 23 -6.95 0.29 11.95
N ARG A 24 -6.39 -0.89 12.21
CA ARG A 24 -6.22 -1.91 11.17
C ARG A 24 -7.58 -2.32 10.58
N LEU A 25 -8.56 -2.58 11.45
CA LEU A 25 -9.89 -2.97 11.00
C LEU A 25 -10.57 -1.83 10.24
N THR A 26 -10.41 -0.60 10.72
CA THR A 26 -11.01 0.56 10.06
C THR A 26 -10.48 0.72 8.63
N LEU A 27 -9.17 0.67 8.47
CA LEU A 27 -8.56 0.78 7.13
C LEU A 27 -9.00 -0.37 6.24
N GLN A 28 -8.98 -1.58 6.77
CA GLN A 28 -9.40 -2.74 6.01
C GLN A 28 -10.85 -2.61 5.55
N THR A 29 -11.73 -2.19 6.43
CA THR A 29 -13.16 -2.06 6.12
C THR A 29 -13.40 -1.02 5.05
N VAL A 30 -12.76 0.15 5.16
CA VAL A 30 -12.92 1.21 4.17
C VAL A 30 -12.41 0.76 2.81
N LEU A 31 -11.26 0.12 2.76
CA LEU A 31 -10.69 -0.33 1.50
C LEU A 31 -11.51 -1.44 0.86
N GLU A 32 -12.01 -2.37 1.65
CA GLU A 32 -12.86 -3.42 1.13
C GLU A 32 -14.17 -2.86 0.59
N ALA A 33 -14.72 -1.85 1.28
CA ALA A 33 -15.92 -1.17 0.79
C ALA A 33 -15.66 -0.47 -0.55
N GLY A 34 -14.42 -0.05 -0.79
CA GLY A 34 -14.03 0.55 -2.06
C GLY A 34 -13.71 -0.46 -3.16
N GLY A 35 -13.82 -1.75 -2.88
CA GLY A 35 -13.64 -2.78 -3.90
C GLY A 35 -12.28 -3.45 -3.91
N TYR A 36 -11.39 -3.13 -2.96
CA TYR A 36 -10.07 -3.74 -2.91
C TYR A 36 -10.06 -5.05 -2.12
N ARG A 37 -9.14 -5.93 -2.49
CA ARG A 37 -8.86 -7.10 -1.65
C ARG A 37 -7.81 -6.68 -0.65
N VAL A 38 -8.07 -6.92 0.62
CA VAL A 38 -7.20 -6.44 1.68
C VAL A 38 -6.72 -7.60 2.53
N ASP A 39 -5.40 -7.69 2.68
CA ASP A 39 -4.79 -8.52 3.70
C ASP A 39 -4.27 -7.59 4.78
N ALA A 40 -4.26 -8.05 6.01
CA ALA A 40 -3.85 -7.24 7.14
C ALA A 40 -2.75 -7.93 7.92
N ALA A 41 -1.80 -7.14 8.42
CA ALA A 41 -0.72 -7.63 9.25
C ALA A 41 -0.62 -6.76 10.50
N ALA A 42 -0.34 -7.39 11.64
CA ALA A 42 -0.28 -6.70 12.92
C ALA A 42 1.15 -6.32 13.33
N SER A 43 2.14 -6.71 12.54
CA SER A 43 3.55 -6.44 12.84
C SER A 43 4.36 -6.40 11.57
N ALA A 44 5.57 -5.85 11.66
CA ALA A 44 6.48 -5.82 10.54
C ALA A 44 6.86 -7.23 10.09
N ALA A 45 7.09 -8.14 11.04
CA ALA A 45 7.45 -9.52 10.71
C ALA A 45 6.35 -10.22 9.92
N GLU A 46 5.11 -10.04 10.36
CA GLU A 46 3.98 -10.63 9.66
C GLU A 46 3.83 -10.04 8.26
N ALA A 47 4.03 -8.72 8.14
CA ALA A 47 3.93 -8.03 6.86
C ALA A 47 4.99 -8.55 5.87
N VAL A 48 6.22 -8.71 6.32
CA VAL A 48 7.30 -9.22 5.48
C VAL A 48 6.96 -10.61 4.95
N GLY A 49 6.44 -11.49 5.80
CA GLY A 49 6.01 -12.82 5.38
C GLY A 49 4.94 -12.76 4.30
N LYS A 50 3.96 -11.88 4.46
CA LYS A 50 2.90 -11.75 3.47
C LYS A 50 3.42 -11.18 2.16
N LEU A 51 4.33 -10.22 2.22
CA LEU A 51 4.95 -9.66 1.02
C LEU A 51 5.69 -10.71 0.21
N ASP A 52 6.31 -11.66 0.87
CA ASP A 52 7.03 -12.73 0.20
C ASP A 52 6.10 -13.80 -0.39
N GLU A 53 4.89 -13.92 0.13
CA GLU A 53 3.95 -14.96 -0.30
C GLU A 53 2.95 -14.50 -1.35
N GLN A 54 2.63 -13.19 -1.37
CA GLN A 54 1.60 -12.63 -2.24
C GLN A 54 2.10 -11.37 -2.90
N GLU A 55 1.55 -11.07 -4.08
CA GLU A 55 1.84 -9.80 -4.75
C GLU A 55 0.78 -8.77 -4.37
N TYR A 56 1.22 -7.57 -4.06
CA TYR A 56 0.34 -6.47 -3.70
C TYR A 56 0.57 -5.28 -4.63
N GLU A 57 -0.50 -4.58 -4.96
CA GLU A 57 -0.40 -3.33 -5.71
C GLU A 57 -0.06 -2.17 -4.81
N LEU A 58 -0.44 -2.25 -3.53
CA LEU A 58 -0.20 -1.18 -2.56
C LEU A 58 0.06 -1.76 -1.20
N VAL A 59 1.02 -1.16 -0.49
CA VAL A 59 1.30 -1.47 0.91
C VAL A 59 1.10 -0.19 1.72
N LEU A 60 0.17 -0.23 2.66
CA LEU A 60 -0.07 0.86 3.60
C LEU A 60 0.44 0.42 4.96
N SER A 61 1.42 1.11 5.51
CA SER A 61 1.97 0.75 6.80
C SER A 61 1.83 1.91 7.78
N ASP A 62 1.43 1.60 9.00
CA ASP A 62 1.44 2.59 10.07
C ASP A 62 2.88 3.03 10.30
N LEU A 63 3.05 4.32 10.47
CA LEU A 63 4.38 4.89 10.75
C LEU A 63 4.87 4.47 12.14
N GLN A 64 3.97 4.40 13.10
CA GLN A 64 4.34 4.07 14.48
C GLN A 64 3.73 2.73 14.90
N MET A 65 4.53 1.68 14.80
CA MET A 65 4.12 0.35 15.22
C MET A 65 4.94 -0.08 16.43
N GLU A 66 5.29 -1.37 16.48
CA GLU A 66 6.03 -1.94 17.60
C GLU A 66 7.39 -1.25 17.84
N SER A 67 7.92 -0.55 16.84
CA SER A 67 9.09 0.29 16.99
C SER A 67 9.00 1.46 16.02
N PRO A 68 9.76 2.55 16.25
CA PRO A 68 9.73 3.68 15.33
C PRO A 68 10.18 3.34 13.92
N GLN A 69 10.96 2.28 13.74
CA GLN A 69 11.48 1.88 12.44
C GLN A 69 10.67 0.79 11.76
N ALA A 70 9.71 0.20 12.46
CA ALA A 70 9.00 -0.97 11.92
C ALA A 70 8.26 -0.67 10.63
N GLY A 71 7.54 0.45 10.58
CA GLY A 71 6.83 0.84 9.37
C GLY A 71 7.77 1.08 8.19
N LEU A 72 8.91 1.70 8.46
CA LEU A 72 9.90 1.95 7.42
C LEU A 72 10.53 0.65 6.92
N LYS A 73 10.73 -0.32 7.80
CA LYS A 73 11.24 -1.63 7.40
C LYS A 73 10.28 -2.35 6.47
N VAL A 74 8.99 -2.26 6.74
CA VAL A 74 7.97 -2.85 5.88
C VAL A 74 8.05 -2.24 4.48
N LEU A 75 8.12 -0.92 4.40
CA LEU A 75 8.21 -0.25 3.10
C LEU A 75 9.51 -0.56 2.37
N ALA A 76 10.62 -0.64 3.10
CA ALA A 76 11.90 -1.00 2.50
C ALA A 76 11.85 -2.39 1.90
N HIS A 77 11.27 -3.36 2.62
CA HIS A 77 11.12 -4.70 2.13
C HIS A 77 10.21 -4.75 0.89
N ALA A 78 9.10 -4.01 0.95
CA ALA A 78 8.16 -3.95 -0.18
C ALA A 78 8.85 -3.44 -1.44
N ARG A 79 9.71 -2.44 -1.32
CA ARG A 79 10.42 -1.87 -2.47
C ARG A 79 11.40 -2.85 -3.11
N MET A 80 11.81 -3.88 -2.39
CA MET A 80 12.71 -4.90 -2.91
C MET A 80 11.98 -6.01 -3.66
N MET A 81 10.65 -6.04 -3.59
CA MET A 81 9.87 -7.06 -4.28
C MET A 81 9.87 -6.80 -5.79
N ASP A 82 9.96 -7.87 -6.57
CA ASP A 82 9.97 -7.79 -8.02
C ASP A 82 8.72 -7.13 -8.58
N TYR A 83 7.59 -7.32 -7.91
CA TYR A 83 6.32 -6.75 -8.38
C TYR A 83 6.16 -5.27 -8.05
N LYS A 84 7.11 -4.67 -7.33
CA LYS A 84 7.19 -3.23 -7.07
C LYS A 84 5.86 -2.61 -6.67
N PRO A 85 5.35 -2.91 -5.49
CA PRO A 85 4.09 -2.30 -5.04
C PRO A 85 4.25 -0.82 -4.78
N ALA A 86 3.16 -0.07 -4.90
CA ALA A 86 3.13 1.29 -4.37
C ALA A 86 3.21 1.20 -2.84
N THR A 87 3.79 2.20 -2.21
CA THR A 87 3.96 2.21 -0.76
C THR A 87 3.52 3.55 -0.19
N ALA A 88 2.94 3.53 1.00
CA ALA A 88 2.58 4.75 1.71
C ALA A 88 2.60 4.50 3.21
N LEU A 89 2.95 5.53 3.97
CA LEU A 89 2.87 5.51 5.42
C LEU A 89 1.60 6.18 5.87
N VAL A 90 0.93 5.59 6.84
CA VAL A 90 -0.26 6.15 7.45
C VAL A 90 0.12 6.57 8.86
N THR A 91 -0.32 7.75 9.29
CA THR A 91 -0.04 8.21 10.64
C THR A 91 -1.28 8.82 11.26
N ALA A 92 -1.44 8.55 12.55
CA ALA A 92 -2.47 9.20 13.35
C ALA A 92 -1.95 10.50 13.99
N TYR A 93 -0.65 10.76 13.91
CA TYR A 93 -0.04 11.89 14.58
C TYR A 93 0.46 12.92 13.59
N GLN A 94 0.22 14.19 13.93
CA GLN A 94 0.71 15.33 13.17
C GLN A 94 2.09 15.70 13.66
N ASN A 95 3.11 15.00 13.20
CA ASN A 95 4.48 15.35 13.50
C ASN A 95 5.05 16.09 12.30
N THR A 96 5.30 17.39 12.45
CA THR A 96 5.75 18.24 11.35
C THR A 96 7.05 17.73 10.74
N GLU A 97 7.99 17.33 11.57
CA GLU A 97 9.27 16.84 11.08
C GLU A 97 9.10 15.57 10.24
N THR A 98 8.31 14.63 10.72
CA THR A 98 8.04 13.40 10.00
C THR A 98 7.30 13.70 8.69
N ARG A 99 6.33 14.61 8.73
CA ARG A 99 5.58 14.99 7.53
C ARG A 99 6.50 15.55 6.45
N GLU A 100 7.46 16.38 6.81
CA GLU A 100 8.37 16.94 5.83
C GLU A 100 9.26 15.88 5.20
N LYS A 101 9.73 14.92 5.99
CA LYS A 101 10.60 13.87 5.50
C LYS A 101 9.89 12.86 4.61
N THR A 102 8.61 12.61 4.86
CA THR A 102 7.87 11.54 4.20
C THR A 102 6.61 12.01 3.49
N LYS A 103 6.49 13.32 3.23
CA LYS A 103 5.24 13.90 2.74
C LYS A 103 4.70 13.25 1.47
N ARG A 104 5.55 12.70 0.63
CA ARG A 104 5.10 12.04 -0.60
C ARG A 104 4.50 10.65 -0.35
N MET A 105 4.79 10.08 0.81
CA MET A 105 4.35 8.74 1.16
C MET A 105 3.40 8.73 2.33
N LEU A 106 3.05 9.91 2.85
CA LEU A 106 2.33 10.01 4.11
C LEU A 106 0.85 10.25 3.87
N ILE A 107 0.03 9.41 4.49
CA ILE A 107 -1.41 9.63 4.55
C ILE A 107 -1.70 10.05 5.98
N SER A 108 -2.15 11.30 6.15
CA SER A 108 -2.41 11.86 7.46
C SER A 108 -3.88 11.72 7.83
N PRO A 109 -4.24 12.00 9.09
CA PRO A 109 -5.64 11.90 9.51
C PRO A 109 -6.59 12.75 8.68
N GLU A 110 -6.15 13.90 8.16
CA GLU A 110 -7.00 14.73 7.31
C GLU A 110 -7.31 14.05 5.98
N ASP A 111 -6.47 13.13 5.55
CA ASP A 111 -6.65 12.44 4.27
C ASP A 111 -7.58 11.23 4.37
N ILE A 112 -7.91 10.78 5.59
CA ILE A 112 -8.73 9.59 5.75
C ILE A 112 -10.08 9.68 5.05
N PRO A 113 -10.80 10.83 5.12
CA PRO A 113 -12.07 10.92 4.39
C PRO A 113 -11.93 10.73 2.88
N ASP A 114 -10.74 10.99 2.33
CA ASP A 114 -10.47 10.78 0.90
C ASP A 114 -9.49 9.64 0.69
N LEU A 115 -9.48 8.67 1.60
CA LEU A 115 -8.53 7.56 1.55
C LEU A 115 -8.63 6.80 0.22
N LEU A 116 -9.84 6.53 -0.24
CA LEU A 116 -10.02 5.76 -1.47
C LEU A 116 -9.46 6.50 -2.68
N GLY A 117 -9.61 7.82 -2.72
CA GLY A 117 -9.03 8.63 -3.78
C GLY A 117 -7.50 8.57 -3.77
N LYS A 118 -6.91 8.66 -2.59
CA LYS A 118 -5.46 8.55 -2.43
C LYS A 118 -4.94 7.18 -2.86
N VAL A 119 -5.62 6.14 -2.44
CA VAL A 119 -5.25 4.76 -2.78
C VAL A 119 -5.33 4.55 -4.30
N ALA A 120 -6.42 4.99 -4.91
CA ALA A 120 -6.58 4.86 -6.36
C ALA A 120 -5.46 5.60 -7.10
N SER A 121 -5.09 6.77 -6.63
CA SER A 121 -4.00 7.55 -7.21
C SER A 121 -2.67 6.81 -7.13
N LEU A 122 -2.34 6.25 -5.99
CA LEU A 122 -1.09 5.53 -5.80
C LEU A 122 -1.01 4.28 -6.67
N ILE A 123 -2.09 3.54 -6.76
CA ILE A 123 -2.15 2.35 -7.60
C ILE A 123 -2.04 2.73 -9.07
N GLY A 124 -2.68 3.82 -9.47
CA GLY A 124 -2.59 4.33 -10.83
C GLY A 124 -1.18 4.74 -11.22
N ILE A 125 -0.47 5.41 -10.33
CA ILE A 125 0.92 5.81 -10.57
C ILE A 125 1.80 4.57 -10.75
N ARG A 126 1.60 3.55 -9.92
CA ARG A 126 2.33 2.30 -10.05
C ARG A 126 2.08 1.64 -11.41
N ALA A 127 0.81 1.58 -11.82
CA ALA A 127 0.44 0.98 -13.09
C ALA A 127 1.06 1.74 -14.27
N ALA A 128 1.06 3.07 -14.21
CA ALA A 128 1.68 3.89 -15.25
C ALA A 128 3.17 3.64 -15.36
N ARG A 129 3.87 3.54 -14.23
CA ARG A 129 5.30 3.25 -14.22
C ARG A 129 5.62 1.88 -14.82
N ARG A 130 4.76 0.91 -14.56
CA ARG A 130 4.92 -0.43 -15.10
C ARG A 130 4.78 -0.43 -16.62
N VAL A 131 3.77 0.25 -17.12
CA VAL A 131 3.55 0.35 -18.57
C VAL A 131 4.73 1.07 -19.24
N GLU A 132 5.19 2.17 -18.67
CA GLU A 132 6.36 2.88 -19.19
C GLU A 132 7.58 1.98 -19.30
N ARG A 133 7.83 1.19 -18.26
CA ARG A 133 8.97 0.30 -18.25
C ARG A 133 8.86 -0.76 -19.34
N GLU A 134 7.68 -1.34 -19.51
CA GLU A 134 7.44 -2.33 -20.55
C GLU A 134 7.63 -1.74 -21.93
N MET A 135 7.15 -0.53 -22.14
CA MET A 135 7.31 0.16 -23.42
C MET A 135 8.78 0.45 -23.72
N ARG A 136 9.55 0.87 -22.74
CA ARG A 136 10.98 1.10 -22.92
C ARG A 136 11.72 -0.18 -23.30
N LEU A 137 11.38 -1.28 -22.64
CA LEU A 137 11.99 -2.57 -22.95
C LEU A 137 11.65 -3.04 -24.35
N ALA A 138 10.42 -2.81 -24.79
CA ALA A 138 10.00 -3.16 -26.13
C ALA A 138 10.76 -2.38 -27.20
N ASN A 139 11.13 -1.14 -26.89
CA ASN A 139 11.84 -0.29 -27.85
C ASN A 139 13.34 -0.50 -27.89
N VAL A 140 13.88 -1.24 -26.94
CA VAL A 140 15.31 -1.51 -26.87
C VAL A 140 15.72 -2.61 -27.83
N GLY A 141 14.83 -3.52 -28.10
CA GLY A 141 15.10 -4.62 -29.00
C GLY A 141 15.20 -4.16 -30.42
#